data_9f89e2c01ed9710b80cb94c2398112b9
#
_entry.id   9f89e2c01ed9710b80cb94c2398112b9
#
_cell.length_a   1.000
_cell.length_b   1.000
_cell.length_c   1.000
_cell.angle_alpha   90.00
_cell.angle_beta   90.00
_cell.angle_gamma   90.00
#
_symmetry.space_group_name_H-M   'P 1'
#
loop_
_entity.id
_entity.type
_entity.pdbx_description
1 polymer ?
#
loop_
_entity_poly.entity_id
_entity_poly.type
_entity_poly.pdbx_seq_one_letter_code
_entity_poly.pdbx_strand_id
1 'polypeptide(L)'
;VKIHQNQTYTYFRSLPTLKQLRRVWKYVFLTCTLAFFIVLFLYRQAILGGIGHFLTVAESSAVTPSNQTFFVLGGNGYERGKGAALLAQEFPNAQFICTGGGDTLNEMRAMGLNLTSAKLTRKCMIENGVDSLRISELGVATSTYEESEEILSYCINHNLKEISVVSSDFHLRRMSLVFGEKFQEKGILVHFFGTETKDFKAESWWTFEAGLITTFNEYIKLVYYVFKY
;
A
#
# COMPACT_ATOMS: atom_id res chain seq x y z
N VAL A 1 -44.58 -76.95 -29.90
CA VAL A 1 -43.39 -76.24 -29.40
C VAL A 1 -43.65 -74.75 -29.65
N LYS A 2 -43.95 -73.92 -28.60
CA LYS A 2 -44.06 -72.45 -28.67
C LYS A 2 -42.71 -71.83 -28.35
N ILE A 3 -42.11 -71.15 -29.32
CA ILE A 3 -40.91 -70.37 -29.14
C ILE A 3 -41.34 -68.97 -28.62
N HIS A 4 -40.98 -68.66 -27.38
CA HIS A 4 -41.06 -67.30 -26.85
C HIS A 4 -39.95 -66.47 -27.41
N GLN A 5 -40.27 -65.46 -28.25
CA GLN A 5 -39.32 -64.39 -28.62
C GLN A 5 -39.17 -63.44 -27.47
N ASN A 6 -37.98 -63.39 -26.84
CA ASN A 6 -37.59 -62.33 -25.90
C ASN A 6 -37.36 -61.02 -26.68
N GLN A 7 -38.23 -60.03 -26.51
CA GLN A 7 -38.02 -58.66 -27.00
C GLN A 7 -37.03 -57.97 -26.06
N THR A 8 -35.79 -57.90 -26.47
CA THR A 8 -34.77 -57.01 -25.86
C THR A 8 -35.06 -55.55 -26.30
N TYR A 9 -35.67 -54.75 -25.42
CA TYR A 9 -35.80 -53.29 -25.62
C TYR A 9 -34.43 -52.65 -25.40
N THR A 10 -33.71 -52.41 -26.49
CA THR A 10 -32.52 -51.52 -26.49
C THR A 10 -32.99 -50.05 -26.41
N TYR A 11 -32.87 -49.46 -25.25
CA TYR A 11 -32.99 -47.99 -25.08
C TYR A 11 -31.84 -47.29 -25.78
N PHE A 12 -31.93 -47.03 -27.07
CA PHE A 12 -31.06 -46.08 -27.75
C PHE A 12 -31.42 -44.67 -27.26
N ARG A 13 -30.73 -44.17 -26.25
CA ARG A 13 -30.77 -42.76 -25.85
C ARG A 13 -30.22 -41.94 -27.01
N SER A 14 -31.06 -41.30 -27.82
CA SER A 14 -30.60 -40.44 -28.91
C SER A 14 -29.65 -39.37 -28.40
N LEU A 15 -28.47 -39.29 -28.99
CA LEU A 15 -27.47 -38.24 -28.66
C LEU A 15 -28.11 -36.86 -28.90
N PRO A 16 -27.91 -35.89 -28.02
CA PRO A 16 -28.48 -34.57 -28.15
C PRO A 16 -28.00 -33.90 -29.44
N THR A 17 -28.89 -33.27 -30.17
CA THR A 17 -28.55 -32.52 -31.38
C THR A 17 -27.67 -31.32 -31.06
N LEU A 18 -26.81 -30.90 -32.01
CA LEU A 18 -25.91 -29.69 -31.84
C LEU A 18 -26.72 -28.44 -31.40
N LYS A 19 -27.97 -28.30 -31.82
CA LYS A 19 -28.88 -27.20 -31.38
C LYS A 19 -29.25 -27.32 -29.89
N GLN A 20 -29.53 -28.55 -29.43
CA GLN A 20 -29.84 -28.81 -28.02
C GLN A 20 -28.59 -28.59 -27.12
N LEU A 21 -27.42 -29.06 -27.56
CA LEU A 21 -26.14 -28.80 -26.88
C LEU A 21 -25.85 -27.29 -26.75
N ARG A 22 -25.99 -26.54 -27.85
CA ARG A 22 -25.80 -25.07 -27.81
C ARG A 22 -26.78 -24.38 -26.86
N ARG A 23 -28.01 -24.84 -26.76
CA ARG A 23 -29.03 -24.31 -25.85
C ARG A 23 -28.62 -24.59 -24.38
N VAL A 24 -28.21 -25.80 -24.08
CA VAL A 24 -27.76 -26.20 -22.74
C VAL A 24 -26.55 -25.36 -22.33
N TRP A 25 -25.52 -25.22 -23.21
CA TRP A 25 -24.35 -24.41 -22.95
C TRP A 25 -24.66 -22.93 -22.68
N LYS A 26 -25.65 -22.34 -23.37
CA LYS A 26 -26.13 -20.98 -23.09
C LYS A 26 -26.70 -20.85 -21.67
N TYR A 27 -27.52 -21.79 -21.24
CA TYR A 27 -28.08 -21.74 -19.89
C TYR A 27 -26.98 -21.99 -18.81
N VAL A 28 -26.10 -22.95 -19.05
CA VAL A 28 -24.95 -23.19 -18.15
C VAL A 28 -24.11 -21.94 -18.03
N PHE A 29 -23.77 -21.30 -19.15
CA PHE A 29 -22.99 -20.04 -19.11
C PHE A 29 -23.75 -18.95 -18.34
N LEU A 30 -25.04 -18.77 -18.60
CA LEU A 30 -25.85 -17.75 -17.91
C LEU A 30 -25.94 -18.02 -16.40
N THR A 31 -26.16 -19.28 -16.00
CA THR A 31 -26.20 -19.62 -14.56
C THR A 31 -24.86 -19.49 -13.88
N CYS A 32 -23.76 -19.87 -14.52
CA CYS A 32 -22.41 -19.67 -13.99
C CYS A 32 -22.09 -18.17 -13.85
N THR A 33 -22.45 -17.36 -14.85
CA THR A 33 -22.27 -15.90 -14.79
C THR A 33 -23.08 -15.28 -13.65
N LEU A 34 -24.34 -15.67 -13.50
CA LEU A 34 -25.19 -15.19 -12.41
C LEU A 34 -24.61 -15.61 -11.04
N ALA A 35 -24.23 -16.88 -10.89
CA ALA A 35 -23.60 -17.38 -9.68
C ALA A 35 -22.31 -16.63 -9.34
N PHE A 36 -21.48 -16.35 -10.35
CA PHE A 36 -20.27 -15.55 -10.18
C PHE A 36 -20.55 -14.15 -9.61
N PHE A 37 -21.54 -13.43 -10.18
CA PHE A 37 -21.91 -12.11 -9.68
C PHE A 37 -22.52 -12.16 -8.27
N ILE A 38 -23.31 -13.20 -7.96
CA ILE A 38 -23.83 -13.41 -6.60
C ILE A 38 -22.66 -13.60 -5.61
N VAL A 39 -21.68 -14.45 -5.95
CA VAL A 39 -20.49 -14.65 -5.11
C VAL A 39 -19.71 -13.35 -4.94
N LEU A 40 -19.45 -12.61 -6.02
CA LEU A 40 -18.78 -11.30 -5.94
C LEU A 40 -19.55 -10.33 -5.03
N PHE A 41 -20.87 -10.30 -5.13
CA PHE A 41 -21.70 -9.44 -4.28
C PHE A 41 -21.63 -9.84 -2.79
N LEU A 42 -21.69 -11.13 -2.50
CA LEU A 42 -21.64 -11.66 -1.13
C LEU A 42 -20.26 -11.39 -0.49
N TYR A 43 -19.18 -11.56 -1.26
CA TYR A 43 -17.81 -11.39 -0.77
C TYR A 43 -17.22 -10.01 -1.04
N ARG A 44 -18.00 -9.05 -1.55
CA ARG A 44 -17.50 -7.71 -1.95
C ARG A 44 -16.69 -6.99 -0.87
N GLN A 45 -17.11 -7.08 0.39
CA GLN A 45 -16.39 -6.41 1.49
C GLN A 45 -15.02 -7.05 1.74
N ALA A 46 -14.93 -8.38 1.71
CA ALA A 46 -13.67 -9.10 1.86
C ALA A 46 -12.73 -8.82 0.68
N ILE A 47 -13.25 -8.79 -0.55
CA ILE A 47 -12.48 -8.49 -1.76
C ILE A 47 -11.95 -7.06 -1.71
N LEU A 48 -12.83 -6.09 -1.44
CA LEU A 48 -12.46 -4.67 -1.37
C LEU A 48 -11.53 -4.40 -0.19
N GLY A 49 -11.78 -4.99 0.97
CA GLY A 49 -10.85 -4.93 2.12
C GLY A 49 -9.48 -5.50 1.77
N GLY A 50 -9.43 -6.65 1.10
CA GLY A 50 -8.19 -7.24 0.61
C GLY A 50 -7.40 -6.32 -0.32
N ILE A 51 -8.09 -5.57 -1.19
CA ILE A 51 -7.47 -4.53 -2.04
C ILE A 51 -6.83 -3.43 -1.17
N GLY A 52 -7.52 -2.94 -0.14
CA GLY A 52 -6.97 -1.93 0.77
C GLY A 52 -5.78 -2.47 1.56
N HIS A 53 -5.92 -3.64 2.17
CA HIS A 53 -4.85 -4.27 2.95
C HIS A 53 -3.61 -4.64 2.12
N PHE A 54 -3.76 -4.86 0.83
CA PHE A 54 -2.60 -5.07 -0.05
C PHE A 54 -1.66 -3.86 -0.09
N LEU A 55 -2.16 -2.65 0.05
CA LEU A 55 -1.34 -1.43 0.09
C LEU A 55 -0.57 -1.30 1.40
N THR A 56 -1.07 -1.87 2.48
CA THR A 56 -0.43 -1.84 3.79
C THR A 56 0.52 -3.02 3.92
N VAL A 57 1.75 -2.76 4.29
CA VAL A 57 2.67 -3.84 4.70
C VAL A 57 2.38 -4.12 6.16
N ALA A 58 2.22 -5.39 6.54
CA ALA A 58 2.10 -5.75 7.94
C ALA A 58 3.30 -5.14 8.70
N GLU A 59 3.00 -4.34 9.70
CA GLU A 59 4.03 -3.82 10.58
C GLU A 59 4.84 -5.00 11.12
N SER A 60 6.14 -4.85 11.14
CA SER A 60 7.01 -5.78 11.85
C SER A 60 6.83 -5.55 13.36
N SER A 61 5.61 -5.74 13.83
CA SER A 61 5.19 -5.48 15.21
C SER A 61 5.85 -6.40 16.25
N ALA A 62 6.72 -7.31 15.82
CA ALA A 62 7.40 -8.24 16.71
C ALA A 62 8.88 -7.87 16.97
N VAL A 63 9.44 -6.88 16.28
CA VAL A 63 10.85 -6.50 16.41
C VAL A 63 10.92 -5.03 16.75
N THR A 64 11.22 -4.74 18.01
CA THR A 64 11.65 -3.39 18.39
C THR A 64 12.95 -3.09 17.64
N PRO A 65 12.98 -2.07 16.76
CA PRO A 65 14.19 -1.75 16.03
C PRO A 65 15.34 -1.53 17.00
N SER A 66 16.47 -2.17 16.76
CA SER A 66 17.66 -1.96 17.58
C SER A 66 18.26 -0.59 17.33
N ASN A 67 18.03 -0.04 16.12
CA ASN A 67 18.44 1.30 15.79
C ASN A 67 17.39 2.34 16.25
N GLN A 68 17.86 3.54 16.41
CA GLN A 68 17.08 4.68 16.87
C GLN A 68 16.99 5.78 15.79
N THR A 69 17.13 5.42 14.51
CA THR A 69 17.06 6.37 13.39
C THR A 69 15.82 6.14 12.55
N PHE A 70 14.92 7.10 12.56
CA PHE A 70 13.67 7.11 11.84
C PHE A 70 13.69 8.14 10.71
N PHE A 71 13.44 7.72 9.49
CA PHE A 71 13.21 8.61 8.35
C PHE A 71 11.72 8.79 8.14
N VAL A 72 11.24 10.03 8.21
CA VAL A 72 9.83 10.37 7.97
C VAL A 72 9.70 10.94 6.56
N LEU A 73 9.09 10.16 5.66
CA LEU A 73 9.01 10.51 4.25
C LEU A 73 8.11 11.71 3.99
N GLY A 74 8.46 12.47 2.95
CA GLY A 74 7.68 13.61 2.46
C GLY A 74 6.28 13.22 1.95
N GLY A 75 5.43 14.22 1.76
CA GLY A 75 4.02 14.09 1.35
C GLY A 75 3.09 14.80 2.32
N ASN A 76 2.11 14.11 2.93
CA ASN A 76 1.25 14.75 3.95
C ASN A 76 2.01 14.96 5.28
N GLY A 77 2.81 16.01 5.33
CA GLY A 77 3.67 16.32 6.48
C GLY A 77 2.92 16.54 7.80
N TYR A 78 1.65 16.94 7.74
CA TYR A 78 0.84 17.13 8.94
C TYR A 78 0.44 15.79 9.58
N GLU A 79 -0.11 14.85 8.81
CA GLU A 79 -0.53 13.54 9.34
C GLU A 79 0.67 12.67 9.69
N ARG A 80 1.68 12.64 8.80
CA ARG A 80 2.93 11.91 9.08
C ARG A 80 3.69 12.48 10.28
N GLY A 81 3.71 13.80 10.41
CA GLY A 81 4.32 14.45 11.58
C GLY A 81 3.63 14.09 12.89
N LYS A 82 2.31 13.99 12.91
CA LYS A 82 1.56 13.49 14.09
C LYS A 82 1.88 12.03 14.39
N GLY A 83 1.85 11.16 13.37
CA GLY A 83 2.20 9.75 13.55
C GLY A 83 3.63 9.56 14.03
N ALA A 84 4.59 10.30 13.45
CA ALA A 84 5.98 10.27 13.89
C ALA A 84 6.16 10.82 15.32
N ALA A 85 5.35 11.77 15.76
CA ALA A 85 5.37 12.25 17.13
C ALA A 85 4.89 11.17 18.14
N LEU A 86 3.92 10.33 17.76
CA LEU A 86 3.52 9.18 18.57
C LEU A 86 4.67 8.16 18.67
N LEU A 87 5.33 7.85 17.55
CA LEU A 87 6.53 7.00 17.56
C LEU A 87 7.64 7.59 18.42
N ALA A 88 7.80 8.92 18.44
CA ALA A 88 8.81 9.57 19.29
C ALA A 88 8.55 9.43 20.80
N GLN A 89 7.29 9.18 21.20
CA GLN A 89 6.94 8.86 22.58
C GLN A 89 7.26 7.38 22.90
N GLU A 90 7.03 6.48 21.94
CA GLU A 90 7.35 5.06 22.07
C GLU A 90 8.87 4.81 22.06
N PHE A 91 9.62 5.60 21.25
CA PHE A 91 11.08 5.53 21.10
C PHE A 91 11.75 6.82 21.62
N PRO A 92 11.88 7.01 22.94
CA PRO A 92 12.31 8.30 23.52
C PRO A 92 13.76 8.70 23.16
N ASN A 93 14.60 7.77 22.78
CA ASN A 93 16.00 8.04 22.38
C ASN A 93 16.17 8.14 20.85
N ALA A 94 15.12 7.97 20.07
CA ALA A 94 15.19 7.96 18.62
C ALA A 94 15.46 9.35 18.04
N GLN A 95 16.23 9.39 16.96
CA GLN A 95 16.42 10.55 16.10
C GLN A 95 15.49 10.43 14.90
N PHE A 96 14.89 11.53 14.50
CA PHE A 96 13.97 11.62 13.38
C PHE A 96 14.56 12.49 12.28
N ILE A 97 14.54 12.00 11.04
CA ILE A 97 15.05 12.70 9.88
C ILE A 97 13.86 12.87 8.92
N CYS A 98 13.34 14.09 8.81
CA CYS A 98 12.25 14.41 7.91
C CYS A 98 12.78 14.60 6.49
N THR A 99 12.18 13.92 5.50
CA THR A 99 12.59 13.98 4.10
C THR A 99 11.52 14.67 3.23
N GLY A 100 11.84 14.88 1.95
CA GLY A 100 10.95 15.49 0.98
C GLY A 100 11.19 16.98 0.77
N GLY A 101 11.83 17.28 -0.39
CA GLY A 101 12.10 18.64 -0.85
C GLY A 101 10.99 19.30 -1.64
N GLY A 102 9.96 18.51 -2.00
CA GLY A 102 8.81 19.03 -2.78
C GLY A 102 8.07 20.12 -2.03
N ASP A 103 7.71 21.17 -2.76
CA ASP A 103 6.91 22.26 -2.19
C ASP A 103 5.51 21.77 -1.86
N THR A 104 5.04 22.21 -0.72
CA THR A 104 3.75 21.78 -0.20
C THR A 104 2.58 22.24 -1.05
N LEU A 105 2.61 23.43 -1.60
CA LEU A 105 1.60 23.95 -2.53
C LEU A 105 2.19 25.15 -3.29
N ASN A 106 1.91 25.26 -4.59
CA ASN A 106 2.32 26.42 -5.39
C ASN A 106 1.77 27.73 -4.85
N GLU A 107 0.59 27.71 -4.24
CA GLU A 107 -0.05 28.85 -3.61
C GLU A 107 0.75 29.35 -2.40
N MET A 108 1.28 28.44 -1.58
CA MET A 108 2.13 28.81 -0.43
C MET A 108 3.43 29.48 -0.90
N ARG A 109 4.02 28.95 -1.99
CA ARG A 109 5.20 29.59 -2.60
C ARG A 109 4.89 31.00 -3.13
N ALA A 110 3.74 31.19 -3.78
CA ALA A 110 3.28 32.50 -4.24
C ALA A 110 3.07 33.50 -3.08
N MET A 111 2.77 33.00 -1.88
CA MET A 111 2.67 33.77 -0.65
C MET A 111 4.02 33.98 0.07
N GLY A 112 5.14 33.56 -0.52
CA GLY A 112 6.46 33.64 0.08
C GLY A 112 6.76 32.60 1.17
N LEU A 113 5.89 31.60 1.33
CA LEU A 113 6.03 30.53 2.32
C LEU A 113 6.77 29.34 1.68
N ASN A 114 8.08 29.31 1.81
CA ASN A 114 8.92 28.20 1.33
C ASN A 114 8.92 27.05 2.36
N LEU A 115 7.81 26.30 2.43
CA LEU A 115 7.69 25.13 3.27
C LEU A 115 7.85 23.87 2.41
N THR A 116 8.93 23.13 2.65
CA THR A 116 9.09 21.76 2.09
C THR A 116 8.28 20.77 2.94
N SER A 117 8.01 19.58 2.37
CA SER A 117 7.38 18.51 3.15
C SER A 117 8.17 18.19 4.42
N ALA A 118 9.50 18.14 4.34
CA ALA A 118 10.38 17.93 5.51
C ALA A 118 10.16 18.98 6.60
N LYS A 119 10.15 20.26 6.23
CA LYS A 119 9.92 21.37 7.18
C LYS A 119 8.55 21.31 7.83
N LEU A 120 7.51 20.99 7.05
CA LEU A 120 6.15 20.85 7.57
C LEU A 120 6.06 19.68 8.56
N THR A 121 6.61 18.54 8.22
CA THR A 121 6.68 17.35 9.09
C THR A 121 7.41 17.69 10.38
N ARG A 122 8.60 18.28 10.29
CA ARG A 122 9.39 18.70 11.45
C ARG A 122 8.60 19.66 12.36
N LYS A 123 7.97 20.68 11.77
CA LYS A 123 7.15 21.64 12.51
C LYS A 123 6.01 20.94 13.24
N CYS A 124 5.29 20.03 12.55
CA CYS A 124 4.20 19.29 13.15
C CYS A 124 4.68 18.40 14.31
N MET A 125 5.84 17.73 14.20
CA MET A 125 6.40 16.94 15.28
C MET A 125 6.72 17.80 16.53
N ILE A 126 7.34 18.97 16.33
CA ILE A 126 7.63 19.91 17.43
C ILE A 126 6.35 20.39 18.11
N GLU A 127 5.34 20.76 17.35
CA GLU A 127 4.03 21.17 17.87
C GLU A 127 3.30 20.05 18.64
N ASN A 128 3.65 18.79 18.36
CA ASN A 128 3.16 17.62 19.11
C ASN A 128 4.15 17.13 20.20
N GLY A 129 5.08 17.99 20.64
CA GLY A 129 5.88 17.80 21.84
C GLY A 129 7.19 17.06 21.64
N VAL A 130 7.64 16.82 20.40
CA VAL A 130 8.95 16.21 20.14
C VAL A 130 10.03 17.28 20.27
N ASP A 131 11.10 16.98 21.03
CA ASP A 131 12.25 17.88 21.15
C ASP A 131 12.88 18.15 19.78
N SER A 132 13.06 19.42 19.45
CA SER A 132 13.63 19.89 18.19
C SER A 132 15.06 19.39 17.94
N LEU A 133 15.83 19.07 18.99
CA LEU A 133 17.16 18.49 18.92
C LEU A 133 17.17 17.04 18.42
N ARG A 134 16.04 16.36 18.51
CA ARG A 134 15.85 15.01 18.00
C ARG A 134 15.38 14.96 16.53
N ILE A 135 15.15 16.12 15.90
CA ILE A 135 14.58 16.18 14.56
C ILE A 135 15.50 16.97 13.64
N SER A 136 15.96 16.32 12.58
CA SER A 136 16.70 16.93 11.48
C SER A 136 15.92 16.86 10.17
N GLU A 137 16.39 17.56 9.15
CA GLU A 137 15.82 17.59 7.81
C GLU A 137 16.85 17.06 6.81
N LEU A 138 16.37 16.21 5.90
CA LEU A 138 17.11 15.72 4.74
C LEU A 138 16.16 15.86 3.56
N GLY A 139 16.43 16.79 2.65
CA GLY A 139 15.41 16.93 1.68
C GLY A 139 15.63 17.87 0.53
N VAL A 140 15.99 17.28 -0.60
CA VAL A 140 15.82 17.85 -1.93
C VAL A 140 14.96 16.93 -2.82
N ALA A 141 14.73 15.68 -2.41
CA ALA A 141 13.96 14.68 -3.14
C ALA A 141 12.50 15.10 -3.36
N THR A 142 11.98 14.84 -4.55
CA THR A 142 10.60 15.14 -4.96
C THR A 142 9.77 13.90 -5.23
N SER A 143 10.39 12.72 -5.20
CA SER A 143 9.74 11.42 -5.44
C SER A 143 10.23 10.38 -4.43
N THR A 144 9.43 9.34 -4.20
CA THR A 144 9.78 8.23 -3.30
C THR A 144 11.08 7.53 -3.71
N TYR A 145 11.35 7.47 -5.01
CA TYR A 145 12.60 6.90 -5.51
C TYR A 145 13.80 7.78 -5.12
N GLU A 146 13.72 9.07 -5.35
CA GLU A 146 14.76 10.02 -4.95
C GLU A 146 14.98 10.06 -3.44
N GLU A 147 13.90 10.02 -2.64
CA GLU A 147 14.00 9.90 -1.19
C GLU A 147 14.76 8.63 -0.80
N SER A 148 14.52 7.51 -1.47
CA SER A 148 15.25 6.26 -1.17
C SER A 148 16.74 6.37 -1.48
N GLU A 149 17.13 7.07 -2.56
CA GLU A 149 18.53 7.32 -2.91
C GLU A 149 19.22 8.23 -1.88
N GLU A 150 18.55 9.30 -1.46
CA GLU A 150 19.07 10.20 -0.41
C GLU A 150 19.26 9.47 0.92
N ILE A 151 18.27 8.67 1.33
CA ILE A 151 18.32 7.90 2.57
C ILE A 151 19.42 6.83 2.48
N LEU A 152 19.56 6.14 1.34
CA LEU A 152 20.62 5.15 1.15
C LEU A 152 22.00 5.79 1.26
N SER A 153 22.18 6.94 0.60
CA SER A 153 23.44 7.70 0.67
C SER A 153 23.74 8.15 2.11
N TYR A 154 22.73 8.62 2.82
CA TYR A 154 22.83 8.96 4.23
C TYR A 154 23.26 7.76 5.08
N CYS A 155 22.63 6.61 4.90
CA CYS A 155 22.96 5.38 5.63
C CYS A 155 24.40 4.93 5.39
N ILE A 156 24.87 4.98 4.16
CA ILE A 156 26.25 4.63 3.81
C ILE A 156 27.24 5.57 4.50
N ASN A 157 27.01 6.88 4.41
CA ASN A 157 27.90 7.90 4.99
C ASN A 157 27.96 7.86 6.52
N HIS A 158 26.88 7.37 7.17
CA HIS A 158 26.81 7.26 8.63
C HIS A 158 26.98 5.82 9.15
N ASN A 159 27.32 4.87 8.25
CA ASN A 159 27.49 3.44 8.56
C ASN A 159 26.27 2.80 9.25
N LEU A 160 25.05 3.26 8.91
CA LEU A 160 23.82 2.68 9.44
C LEU A 160 23.54 1.32 8.79
N LYS A 161 23.23 0.32 9.60
CA LYS A 161 22.89 -1.05 9.16
C LYS A 161 21.43 -1.41 9.37
N GLU A 162 20.72 -0.56 10.07
CA GLU A 162 19.31 -0.73 10.37
C GLU A 162 18.66 0.65 10.46
N ILE A 163 17.49 0.81 9.82
CA ILE A 163 16.73 2.06 9.84
C ILE A 163 15.24 1.77 9.95
N SER A 164 14.51 2.76 10.40
CA SER A 164 13.03 2.78 10.37
C SER A 164 12.55 3.85 9.41
N VAL A 165 11.58 3.52 8.55
CA VAL A 165 11.01 4.45 7.57
C VAL A 165 9.53 4.61 7.85
N VAL A 166 9.10 5.85 8.05
CA VAL A 166 7.74 6.23 8.43
C VAL A 166 7.03 6.87 7.25
N SER A 167 5.84 6.40 6.94
CA SER A 167 4.97 6.98 5.91
C SER A 167 3.50 6.71 6.19
N SER A 168 2.60 7.22 5.35
CA SER A 168 1.18 6.84 5.41
C SER A 168 1.02 5.34 5.13
N ASP A 169 0.10 4.68 5.83
CA ASP A 169 -0.13 3.23 5.75
C ASP A 169 -0.40 2.72 4.32
N PHE A 170 -1.23 3.43 3.55
CA PHE A 170 -1.51 3.07 2.15
C PHE A 170 -0.29 3.15 1.22
N HIS A 171 0.79 3.80 1.64
CA HIS A 171 2.02 3.99 0.88
C HIS A 171 3.05 2.87 1.12
N LEU A 172 2.89 2.06 2.16
CA LEU A 172 3.91 1.11 2.62
C LEU A 172 4.28 0.05 1.56
N ARG A 173 3.30 -0.44 0.78
CA ARG A 173 3.58 -1.39 -0.31
C ARG A 173 4.55 -0.82 -1.34
N ARG A 174 4.36 0.43 -1.77
CA ARG A 174 5.25 1.09 -2.73
C ARG A 174 6.62 1.36 -2.13
N MET A 175 6.68 1.71 -0.85
CA MET A 175 7.95 1.85 -0.15
C MET A 175 8.72 0.53 -0.08
N SER A 176 8.07 -0.58 0.28
CA SER A 176 8.73 -1.88 0.32
C SER A 176 9.30 -2.30 -1.04
N LEU A 177 8.63 -1.92 -2.13
CA LEU A 177 9.13 -2.16 -3.50
C LEU A 177 10.40 -1.33 -3.79
N VAL A 178 10.42 -0.06 -3.37
CA VAL A 178 11.51 0.86 -3.70
C VAL A 178 12.73 0.67 -2.79
N PHE A 179 12.51 0.39 -1.52
CA PHE A 179 13.56 0.27 -0.52
C PHE A 179 14.11 -1.17 -0.40
N GLY A 180 13.25 -2.19 -0.60
CA GLY A 180 13.52 -3.57 -0.21
C GLY A 180 14.85 -4.11 -0.73
N GLU A 181 14.93 -4.40 -2.02
CA GLU A 181 16.10 -5.01 -2.64
C GLU A 181 17.34 -4.10 -2.55
N LYS A 182 17.19 -2.84 -2.89
CA LYS A 182 18.25 -1.83 -2.89
C LYS A 182 19.00 -1.71 -1.56
N PHE A 183 18.27 -1.69 -0.44
CA PHE A 183 18.86 -1.59 0.90
C PHE A 183 19.42 -2.93 1.36
N GLN A 184 18.73 -4.02 1.04
CA GLN A 184 19.19 -5.37 1.35
C GLN A 184 20.53 -5.70 0.69
N GLU A 185 20.76 -5.29 -0.56
CA GLU A 185 22.06 -5.43 -1.25
C GLU A 185 23.21 -4.70 -0.55
N LYS A 186 22.91 -3.63 0.17
CA LYS A 186 23.90 -2.89 0.97
C LYS A 186 23.98 -3.38 2.42
N GLY A 187 23.27 -4.45 2.75
CA GLY A 187 23.24 -5.01 4.10
C GLY A 187 22.57 -4.08 5.12
N ILE A 188 21.56 -3.29 4.68
CA ILE A 188 20.80 -2.38 5.52
C ILE A 188 19.41 -2.96 5.73
N LEU A 189 19.04 -3.21 6.98
CA LEU A 189 17.69 -3.65 7.37
C LEU A 189 16.77 -2.44 7.44
N VAL A 190 15.59 -2.52 6.82
CA VAL A 190 14.59 -1.46 6.82
C VAL A 190 13.31 -1.93 7.48
N HIS A 191 12.87 -1.21 8.52
CA HIS A 191 11.56 -1.38 9.14
C HIS A 191 10.59 -0.31 8.62
N PHE A 192 9.36 -0.70 8.33
CA PHE A 192 8.34 0.22 7.82
C PHE A 192 7.26 0.47 8.86
N PHE A 193 6.97 1.76 9.11
CA PHE A 193 5.94 2.21 10.03
C PHE A 193 4.88 3.00 9.28
N GLY A 194 3.64 2.54 9.38
CA GLY A 194 2.47 3.21 8.82
C GLY A 194 1.93 4.27 9.78
N THR A 195 1.56 5.42 9.26
CA THR A 195 0.79 6.41 10.00
C THR A 195 -0.63 6.46 9.45
N GLU A 196 -1.61 6.49 10.34
CA GLU A 196 -3.01 6.65 9.97
C GLU A 196 -3.24 7.97 9.23
N THR A 197 -4.17 7.94 8.30
CA THR A 197 -4.61 9.11 7.55
C THR A 197 -6.13 9.13 7.47
N LYS A 198 -6.71 10.34 7.41
CA LYS A 198 -8.16 10.50 7.16
C LYS A 198 -8.58 10.08 5.75
N ASP A 199 -7.64 10.08 4.82
CA ASP A 199 -7.89 9.87 3.39
C ASP A 199 -7.84 8.39 2.98
N PHE A 200 -7.58 7.47 3.93
CA PHE A 200 -7.53 6.04 3.66
C PHE A 200 -7.87 5.21 4.91
N LYS A 201 -8.65 4.15 4.68
CA LYS A 201 -8.89 3.06 5.64
C LYS A 201 -9.00 1.76 4.87
N ALA A 202 -8.11 0.82 5.13
CA ALA A 202 -8.00 -0.42 4.36
C ALA A 202 -9.33 -1.21 4.27
N GLU A 203 -10.13 -1.20 5.35
CA GLU A 203 -11.39 -1.93 5.47
C GLU A 203 -12.59 -1.22 4.82
N SER A 204 -12.44 0.06 4.40
CA SER A 204 -13.59 0.85 3.97
C SER A 204 -13.28 1.95 2.95
N TRP A 205 -12.10 1.92 2.33
CA TRP A 205 -11.64 2.93 1.37
C TRP A 205 -12.65 3.24 0.25
N TRP A 206 -13.47 2.26 -0.13
CA TRP A 206 -14.47 2.40 -1.20
C TRP A 206 -15.76 3.10 -0.78
N THR A 207 -15.91 3.44 0.50
CA THR A 207 -17.14 4.06 1.04
C THR A 207 -17.10 5.58 1.05
N PHE A 208 -15.96 6.18 0.71
CA PHE A 208 -15.77 7.63 0.70
C PHE A 208 -14.80 8.07 -0.41
N GLU A 209 -15.00 9.28 -0.93
CA GLU A 209 -14.31 9.80 -2.12
C GLU A 209 -12.78 9.85 -1.96
N ALA A 210 -12.27 10.39 -0.84
CA ALA A 210 -10.84 10.46 -0.61
C ALA A 210 -10.18 9.08 -0.59
N GLY A 211 -10.85 8.07 -0.01
CA GLY A 211 -10.38 6.69 0.00
C GLY A 211 -10.29 6.10 -1.40
N LEU A 212 -11.30 6.34 -2.25
CA LEU A 212 -11.27 5.93 -3.65
C LEU A 212 -10.08 6.55 -4.38
N ILE A 213 -9.94 7.87 -4.31
CA ILE A 213 -8.88 8.62 -4.98
C ILE A 213 -7.50 8.11 -4.52
N THR A 214 -7.29 8.00 -3.22
CA THR A 214 -6.03 7.54 -2.63
C THR A 214 -5.67 6.13 -3.08
N THR A 215 -6.63 5.20 -2.99
CA THR A 215 -6.40 3.80 -3.37
C THR A 215 -6.06 3.67 -4.86
N PHE A 216 -6.86 4.27 -5.75
CA PHE A 216 -6.59 4.20 -7.19
C PHE A 216 -5.27 4.86 -7.57
N ASN A 217 -4.95 6.02 -6.99
CA ASN A 217 -3.68 6.69 -7.23
C ASN A 217 -2.48 5.83 -6.80
N GLU A 218 -2.56 5.16 -5.65
CA GLU A 218 -1.46 4.30 -5.20
C GLU A 218 -1.30 3.06 -6.09
N TYR A 219 -2.38 2.43 -6.55
CA TYR A 219 -2.28 1.32 -7.51
C TYR A 219 -1.67 1.75 -8.83
N ILE A 220 -2.07 2.93 -9.37
CA ILE A 220 -1.46 3.48 -10.60
C ILE A 220 0.04 3.73 -10.40
N LYS A 221 0.42 4.32 -9.26
CA LYS A 221 1.83 4.53 -8.93
C LYS A 221 2.58 3.21 -8.76
N LEU A 222 2.01 2.20 -8.10
CA LEU A 222 2.63 0.88 -7.98
C LEU A 222 2.94 0.27 -9.35
N VAL A 223 1.96 0.27 -10.26
CA VAL A 223 2.15 -0.20 -11.64
C VAL A 223 3.28 0.58 -12.31
N TYR A 224 3.25 1.92 -12.23
CA TYR A 224 4.30 2.77 -12.79
C TYR A 224 5.69 2.41 -12.25
N TYR A 225 5.82 2.20 -10.93
CA TYR A 225 7.11 1.88 -10.31
C TYR A 225 7.63 0.49 -10.71
N VAL A 226 6.76 -0.52 -10.81
CA VAL A 226 7.13 -1.86 -11.29
C VAL A 226 7.68 -1.86 -12.73
N PHE A 227 7.16 -0.97 -13.60
CA PHE A 227 7.62 -0.91 -14.99
C PHE A 227 8.81 0.04 -15.21
N LYS A 228 9.02 0.98 -14.31
CA LYS A 228 10.07 1.99 -14.48
C LYS A 228 11.37 1.63 -13.77
N TYR A 229 11.29 0.95 -12.65
CA TYR A 229 12.39 0.60 -11.78
C TYR A 229 12.46 -0.91 -11.50
#